data_6e00c5fcf5716d88869e025f9bb78346
#
_entry.id   6e00c5fcf5716d88869e025f9bb78346
#
_cell.length_a   1.000
_cell.length_b   1.000
_cell.length_c   1.000
_cell.angle_alpha   90.00
_cell.angle_beta   90.00
_cell.angle_gamma   90.00
#
_symmetry.space_group_name_H-M   'P 1'
#
loop_
_entity.id
_entity.type
_entity.pdbx_description
1 polymer ?
#
loop_
_entity_poly.entity_id
_entity_poly.type
_entity_poly.pdbx_seq_one_letter_code
_entity_poly.pdbx_strand_id
1 'polypeptide(L)'
;MNPDTDRREIRRDDDGALLGYVRRAGEEWEPLTVFGYPIGAAGPYERAEEEVRRAGLDVLAGQWEFLEDGEWYRCVILEAAAGEVRVRPADHRYPHHLYALTLERPTPETLRPRR
;
A
#
# COMPACT_ATOMS: atom_id res chain seq x y z
N MET A 1 9.57 17.61 -14.75
CA MET A 1 8.18 17.31 -14.36
C MET A 1 8.18 16.55 -13.04
N ASN A 2 7.40 17.03 -12.09
CA ASN A 2 7.30 16.36 -10.80
C ASN A 2 6.33 15.17 -10.92
N PRO A 3 6.76 13.91 -10.65
CA PRO A 3 5.86 12.76 -10.74
C PRO A 3 4.65 12.86 -9.82
N ASP A 4 4.73 13.64 -8.74
CA ASP A 4 3.59 13.81 -7.83
C ASP A 4 2.43 14.59 -8.45
N THR A 5 2.66 15.37 -9.51
CA THR A 5 1.58 16.10 -10.18
C THR A 5 0.63 15.20 -10.95
N ASP A 6 1.05 13.96 -11.24
CA ASP A 6 0.23 12.97 -11.95
C ASP A 6 -0.46 12.01 -11.01
N ARG A 7 -0.45 12.30 -9.71
CA ARG A 7 -1.10 11.47 -8.71
C ARG A 7 -2.28 12.23 -8.10
N ARG A 8 -3.42 11.54 -7.97
CA ARG A 8 -4.63 12.11 -7.38
C ARG A 8 -5.10 11.32 -6.19
N GLU A 9 -5.48 12.01 -5.12
CA GLU A 9 -6.04 11.39 -3.94
C GLU A 9 -7.46 10.91 -4.20
N ILE A 10 -7.78 9.72 -3.71
CA ILE A 10 -9.14 9.19 -3.72
C ILE A 10 -9.62 9.14 -2.28
N ARG A 11 -10.69 9.89 -1.98
CA ARG A 11 -11.22 10.00 -0.63
C ARG A 11 -12.65 9.50 -0.57
N ARG A 12 -13.01 8.96 0.59
CA ARG A 12 -14.38 8.49 0.84
C ARG A 12 -15.31 9.69 0.96
N ASP A 13 -16.48 9.59 0.33
CA ASP A 13 -17.44 10.70 0.29
C ASP A 13 -18.04 11.02 1.65
N ASP A 14 -18.23 10.00 2.50
CA ASP A 14 -18.92 10.16 3.78
C ASP A 14 -18.12 10.99 4.79
N ASP A 15 -16.82 10.73 4.93
CA ASP A 15 -16.01 11.30 5.99
C ASP A 15 -14.70 11.92 5.49
N GLY A 16 -14.45 11.87 4.16
CA GLY A 16 -13.23 12.40 3.57
C GLY A 16 -11.98 11.57 3.85
N ALA A 17 -12.12 10.37 4.38
CA ALA A 17 -10.97 9.52 4.67
C ALA A 17 -10.21 9.16 3.39
N LEU A 18 -8.89 9.24 3.44
CA LEU A 18 -8.04 8.88 2.31
C LEU A 18 -8.09 7.37 2.09
N LEU A 19 -8.51 6.96 0.89
CA LEU A 19 -8.61 5.55 0.53
C LEU A 19 -7.39 5.06 -0.24
N GLY A 20 -6.69 5.96 -0.91
CA GLY A 20 -5.54 5.66 -1.73
C GLY A 20 -5.35 6.70 -2.80
N TYR A 21 -4.68 6.32 -3.87
CA TYR A 21 -4.35 7.23 -4.97
C TYR A 21 -4.57 6.54 -6.30
N VAL A 22 -4.72 7.34 -7.36
CA VAL A 22 -4.52 6.88 -8.73
C VAL A 22 -3.36 7.67 -9.29
N ARG A 23 -2.45 6.97 -9.98
CA ARG A 23 -1.26 7.58 -10.57
C ARG A 23 -1.27 7.38 -12.07
N ARG A 24 -0.98 8.44 -12.80
CA ARG A 24 -0.92 8.35 -14.25
C ARG A 24 0.27 7.50 -14.70
N ALA A 25 0.01 6.55 -15.59
CA ALA A 25 1.01 5.66 -16.18
C ALA A 25 0.79 5.65 -17.68
N GLY A 26 1.45 6.55 -18.40
CA GLY A 26 1.21 6.77 -19.81
C GLY A 26 -0.17 7.37 -20.03
N GLU A 27 -1.04 6.71 -20.77
CA GLU A 27 -2.42 7.13 -21.01
C GLU A 27 -3.40 6.49 -20.04
N GLU A 28 -2.91 5.64 -19.16
CA GLU A 28 -3.73 4.92 -18.19
C GLU A 28 -3.47 5.42 -16.78
N TRP A 29 -4.24 4.87 -15.82
CA TRP A 29 -4.10 5.22 -14.41
C TRP A 29 -3.94 3.96 -13.60
N GLU A 30 -3.03 4.01 -12.62
CA GLU A 30 -2.71 2.89 -11.74
C GLU A 30 -3.32 3.11 -10.36
N PRO A 31 -4.11 2.14 -9.85
CA PRO A 31 -4.67 2.27 -8.50
C PRO A 31 -3.62 1.93 -7.45
N LEU A 32 -3.52 2.77 -6.41
CA LEU A 32 -2.52 2.63 -5.35
C LEU A 32 -3.17 2.71 -3.97
N THR A 33 -2.57 2.03 -2.99
CA THR A 33 -2.93 2.18 -1.59
C THR A 33 -2.49 3.54 -1.05
N VAL A 34 -2.85 3.82 0.21
CA VAL A 34 -2.48 5.08 0.87
C VAL A 34 -0.97 5.28 0.97
N PHE A 35 -0.18 4.22 0.95
CA PHE A 35 1.29 4.33 0.96
C PHE A 35 1.92 4.13 -0.42
N GLY A 36 1.11 4.15 -1.48
CA GLY A 36 1.62 4.13 -2.84
C GLY A 36 1.87 2.75 -3.42
N TYR A 37 1.36 1.70 -2.79
CA TYR A 37 1.55 0.32 -3.26
C TYR A 37 0.50 0.00 -4.34
N PRO A 38 0.89 -0.64 -5.47
CA PRO A 38 -0.07 -0.98 -6.52
C PRO A 38 -1.11 -1.98 -6.05
N ILE A 39 -2.39 -1.66 -6.32
CA ILE A 39 -3.51 -2.54 -5.98
C ILE A 39 -3.83 -3.49 -7.12
N GLY A 40 -3.71 -3.00 -8.36
CA GLY A 40 -4.07 -3.79 -9.53
C GLY A 40 -3.49 -3.20 -10.80
N ALA A 41 -3.93 -3.72 -11.94
CA ALA A 41 -3.44 -3.28 -13.24
C ALA A 41 -3.90 -1.86 -13.57
N ALA A 42 -3.10 -1.13 -14.34
CA ALA A 42 -3.47 0.19 -14.85
C ALA A 42 -4.63 0.07 -15.84
N GLY A 43 -5.43 1.11 -15.93
CA GLY A 43 -6.57 1.17 -16.83
C GLY A 43 -7.15 2.58 -16.89
N PRO A 44 -8.38 2.73 -17.43
CA PRO A 44 -9.03 4.03 -17.44
C PRO A 44 -9.18 4.62 -16.05
N TYR A 45 -9.24 5.95 -15.95
CA TYR A 45 -9.31 6.65 -14.67
C TYR A 45 -10.48 6.15 -13.81
N GLU A 46 -11.68 6.04 -14.36
CA GLU A 46 -12.85 5.62 -13.61
C GLU A 46 -12.68 4.22 -13.02
N ARG A 47 -12.05 3.33 -13.77
CA ARG A 47 -11.80 1.97 -13.28
C ARG A 47 -10.76 1.96 -12.16
N ALA A 48 -9.70 2.74 -12.32
CA ALA A 48 -8.67 2.85 -11.27
C ALA A 48 -9.26 3.46 -10.00
N GLU A 49 -10.06 4.52 -10.12
CA GLU A 49 -10.73 5.14 -8.98
C GLU A 49 -11.65 4.15 -8.27
N GLU A 50 -12.45 3.40 -9.03
CA GLU A 50 -13.35 2.40 -8.46
C GLU A 50 -12.58 1.31 -7.71
N GLU A 51 -11.44 0.88 -8.26
CA GLU A 51 -10.59 -0.12 -7.62
C GLU A 51 -10.06 0.38 -6.27
N VAL A 52 -9.63 1.65 -6.20
CA VAL A 52 -9.17 2.25 -4.95
C VAL A 52 -10.34 2.34 -3.95
N ARG A 53 -11.52 2.74 -4.39
CA ARG A 53 -12.69 2.84 -3.50
C ARG A 53 -13.09 1.48 -2.95
N ARG A 54 -12.99 0.44 -3.77
CA ARG A 54 -13.41 -0.91 -3.39
C ARG A 54 -12.37 -1.62 -2.53
N ALA A 55 -11.10 -1.51 -2.88
CA ALA A 55 -10.06 -2.36 -2.31
C ALA A 55 -8.94 -1.59 -1.58
N GLY A 56 -8.90 -0.26 -1.66
CA GLY A 56 -7.77 0.52 -1.15
C GLY A 56 -7.46 0.32 0.33
N LEU A 57 -8.49 0.22 1.18
CA LEU A 57 -8.30 -0.06 2.59
C LEU A 57 -8.40 -1.55 2.92
N ASP A 58 -9.23 -2.28 2.19
CA ASP A 58 -9.44 -3.72 2.46
C ASP A 58 -8.16 -4.52 2.28
N VAL A 59 -7.34 -4.18 1.32
CA VAL A 59 -6.08 -4.89 1.06
C VAL A 59 -5.12 -4.78 2.25
N LEU A 60 -5.25 -3.72 3.06
CA LEU A 60 -4.40 -3.52 4.23
C LEU A 60 -4.75 -4.45 5.38
N ALA A 61 -5.97 -4.97 5.42
CA ALA A 61 -6.44 -5.81 6.51
C ALA A 61 -5.90 -7.25 6.45
N GLY A 62 -5.36 -7.66 5.32
CA GLY A 62 -4.86 -9.02 5.14
C GLY A 62 -3.49 -9.24 5.75
N GLN A 63 -2.94 -10.39 5.47
CA GLN A 63 -1.57 -10.71 5.87
C GLN A 63 -0.60 -10.20 4.82
N TRP A 64 0.54 -9.70 5.31
CA TRP A 64 1.60 -9.15 4.48
C TRP A 64 2.93 -9.81 4.84
N GLU A 65 3.94 -9.60 4.00
CA GLU A 65 5.31 -10.01 4.26
C GLU A 65 6.24 -8.83 3.99
N PHE A 66 7.23 -8.66 4.86
CA PHE A 66 8.27 -7.66 4.67
C PHE A 66 9.63 -8.33 4.52
N LEU A 67 10.52 -7.67 3.78
CA LEU A 67 11.87 -8.19 3.52
C LEU A 67 12.86 -7.57 4.50
N GLU A 68 13.65 -8.40 5.17
CA GLU A 68 14.73 -7.95 6.03
C GLU A 68 15.88 -8.94 5.93
N ASP A 69 17.07 -8.44 5.64
CA ASP A 69 18.28 -9.26 5.50
C ASP A 69 18.12 -10.47 4.57
N GLY A 70 17.41 -10.24 3.46
CA GLY A 70 17.22 -11.27 2.45
C GLY A 70 16.13 -12.28 2.74
N GLU A 71 15.41 -12.13 3.85
CA GLU A 71 14.35 -13.03 4.26
C GLU A 71 13.00 -12.32 4.28
N TRP A 72 11.96 -13.03 3.85
CA TRP A 72 10.59 -12.54 3.94
C TRP A 72 9.93 -13.03 5.22
N TYR A 73 9.38 -12.11 5.99
CA TYR A 73 8.70 -12.42 7.25
C TYR A 73 7.26 -11.94 7.21
N ARG A 74 6.37 -12.75 7.78
CA ARG A 74 4.94 -12.38 7.87
C ARG A 74 4.76 -11.20 8.83
N CYS A 75 3.81 -10.36 8.48
CA CYS A 75 3.47 -9.21 9.33
C CYS A 75 2.02 -8.81 9.09
N VAL A 76 1.52 -7.93 9.96
CA VAL A 76 0.25 -7.25 9.76
C VAL A 76 0.49 -5.76 9.72
N ILE A 77 -0.31 -5.05 8.95
CA ILE A 77 -0.20 -3.59 8.87
C ILE A 77 -1.00 -2.99 10.02
N LEU A 78 -0.34 -2.17 10.83
CA LEU A 78 -0.96 -1.46 11.94
C LEU A 78 -1.46 -0.09 11.52
N GLU A 79 -0.64 0.63 10.76
CA GLU A 79 -0.95 1.97 10.29
C GLU A 79 -0.34 2.16 8.91
N ALA A 80 -1.03 2.89 8.07
CA ALA A 80 -0.53 3.23 6.74
C ALA A 80 -0.74 4.71 6.48
N ALA A 81 0.30 5.38 6.00
CA ALA A 81 0.27 6.79 5.66
C ALA A 81 1.04 7.00 4.37
N ALA A 82 0.96 8.20 3.82
CA ALA A 82 1.70 8.52 2.61
C ALA A 82 3.20 8.36 2.88
N GLY A 83 3.84 7.47 2.13
CA GLY A 83 5.27 7.27 2.22
C GLY A 83 5.77 6.38 3.34
N GLU A 84 4.89 5.87 4.22
CA GLU A 84 5.35 4.95 5.26
C GLU A 84 4.26 4.00 5.73
N VAL A 85 4.67 2.83 6.21
CA VAL A 85 3.79 1.82 6.76
C VAL A 85 4.39 1.33 8.07
N ARG A 86 3.54 1.23 9.10
CA ARG A 86 3.93 0.62 10.36
C ARG A 86 3.35 -0.79 10.42
N VAL A 87 4.23 -1.77 10.61
CA VAL A 87 3.84 -3.18 10.63
C VAL A 87 4.21 -3.83 11.95
N ARG A 88 3.48 -4.87 12.30
CA ARG A 88 3.82 -5.73 13.42
C ARG A 88 4.28 -7.08 12.88
N PRO A 89 5.54 -7.49 13.16
CA PRO A 89 5.98 -8.83 12.78
C PRO A 89 5.08 -9.90 13.41
N ALA A 90 4.67 -10.86 12.61
CA ALA A 90 3.77 -11.93 13.03
C ALA A 90 4.30 -13.28 12.55
N ASP A 91 5.62 -13.42 12.57
CA ASP A 91 6.32 -14.60 12.09
C ASP A 91 7.25 -15.09 13.18
N HIS A 92 7.07 -16.32 13.62
CA HIS A 92 7.89 -16.89 14.69
C HIS A 92 9.37 -17.04 14.30
N ARG A 93 9.69 -16.99 13.02
CA ARG A 93 11.08 -17.03 12.53
C ARG A 93 11.79 -15.69 12.63
N TYR A 94 11.02 -14.60 12.86
CA TYR A 94 11.61 -13.26 12.93
C TYR A 94 12.49 -13.17 14.18
N PRO A 95 13.79 -12.78 14.03
CA PRO A 95 14.77 -12.91 15.13
C PRO A 95 14.67 -11.84 16.20
N HIS A 96 13.82 -10.83 16.04
CA HIS A 96 13.72 -9.73 16.99
C HIS A 96 12.35 -9.70 17.67
N HIS A 97 12.32 -9.21 18.91
CA HIS A 97 11.09 -9.05 19.69
C HIS A 97 10.60 -7.61 19.60
N LEU A 98 10.06 -7.24 18.46
CA LEU A 98 9.55 -5.90 18.22
C LEU A 98 8.04 -5.94 18.15
N TYR A 99 7.38 -5.00 18.86
CA TYR A 99 5.94 -4.82 18.73
C TYR A 99 5.58 -4.26 17.36
N ALA A 100 6.38 -3.31 16.86
CA ALA A 100 6.13 -2.70 15.58
C ALA A 100 7.43 -2.15 14.99
N LEU A 101 7.45 -2.02 13.67
CA LEU A 101 8.52 -1.32 12.97
C LEU A 101 7.93 -0.51 11.81
N THR A 102 8.62 0.55 11.43
CA THR A 102 8.19 1.44 10.37
C THR A 102 8.99 1.16 9.10
N LEU A 103 8.27 0.95 8.00
CA LEU A 103 8.87 0.79 6.68
C LEU A 103 8.66 2.08 5.91
N GLU A 104 9.77 2.71 5.50
CA GLU A 104 9.70 3.94 4.72
C GLU A 104 9.64 3.62 3.24
N ARG A 105 8.68 4.25 2.53
CA ARG A 105 8.49 4.10 1.09
C ARG A 105 8.52 2.64 0.63
N PRO A 106 7.68 1.78 1.22
CA PRO A 106 7.70 0.37 0.84
C PRO A 106 7.32 0.17 -0.63
N THR A 107 7.98 -0.81 -1.26
CA THR A 107 7.73 -1.18 -2.64
C THR A 107 7.40 -2.67 -2.70
N PRO A 108 6.91 -3.19 -3.84
CA PRO A 108 6.69 -4.64 -3.97
C PRO A 108 7.93 -5.49 -3.75
N GLU A 109 9.11 -4.87 -3.77
CA GLU A 109 10.37 -5.56 -3.51
C GLU A 109 10.72 -5.64 -2.04
N THR A 110 10.04 -4.87 -1.19
CA THR A 110 10.31 -4.82 0.25
C THR A 110 9.11 -5.14 1.13
N LEU A 111 7.90 -5.05 0.56
CA LEU A 111 6.65 -5.37 1.25
C LEU A 111 5.69 -5.94 0.21
N ARG A 112 5.01 -7.02 0.55
CA ARG A 112 4.06 -7.65 -0.38
C ARG A 112 2.91 -8.30 0.37
N PRO A 113 1.71 -8.37 -0.23
CA PRO A 113 0.61 -9.12 0.37
C PRO A 113 0.95 -10.61 0.34
N ARG A 114 0.59 -11.29 1.41
CA ARG A 114 0.75 -12.74 1.49
C ARG A 114 -0.48 -13.40 0.89
N ARG A 115 -0.22 -14.30 -0.05
CA ARG A 115 -1.28 -15.08 -0.70
C ARG A 115 -1.26 -16.53 -0.23
#